data_822a6caee9f8900414b6f3d575982eb7
#
_entry.id   822a6caee9f8900414b6f3d575982eb7
#
_cell.length_a   1.000
_cell.length_b   1.000
_cell.length_c   1.000
_cell.angle_alpha   90.00
_cell.angle_beta   90.00
_cell.angle_gamma   90.00
#
_symmetry.space_group_name_H-M   'P 1'
#
loop_
_entity.id
_entity.type
_entity.pdbx_description
1 polymer ?
#
loop_
_entity_poly.entity_id
_entity_poly.type
_entity_poly.pdbx_seq_one_letter_code
_entity_poly.pdbx_strand_id
1 'polypeptide(L)'
;MTDGYEDPGATETAQLSAVVARVTGLADRLGVPHSEVFDVRRLSVACGVPEPVLKALLSGRPAGEPDVQSRFLQRLDLLRRTRLKPNGRKYTQQEIADGAGMSRQQAGALINGDRRPTMEHCDALQRFFRVHAGFLTAEDPEALAGALQRTEQELLQKLADRERAAAAAADDPLERLLQDHGVRGIAWRAAQLPTDQHRDKVAEWLDMLLESVKRPES
;
A
#
# COMPACT_ATOMS: atom_id res chain seq x y z
N MET A 1 -28.48 29.69 21.63
CA MET A 1 -27.33 28.79 21.76
C MET A 1 -27.69 27.53 20.97
N THR A 2 -27.33 27.48 19.69
CA THR A 2 -27.48 26.31 18.86
C THR A 2 -26.18 25.51 19.00
N ASP A 3 -26.23 24.49 19.87
CA ASP A 3 -25.19 23.47 19.92
C ASP A 3 -25.07 22.83 18.54
N GLY A 4 -23.96 23.12 17.87
CA GLY A 4 -23.59 22.46 16.61
C GLY A 4 -23.25 21.00 16.89
N TYR A 5 -24.26 20.15 16.79
CA TYR A 5 -24.05 18.71 16.71
C TYR A 5 -23.40 18.45 15.35
N GLU A 6 -22.07 18.41 15.33
CA GLU A 6 -21.35 18.01 14.13
C GLU A 6 -21.75 16.55 13.82
N ASP A 7 -22.30 16.33 12.65
CA ASP A 7 -22.66 15.00 12.16
C ASP A 7 -21.36 14.16 12.02
N PRO A 8 -21.17 13.12 12.83
CA PRO A 8 -19.95 12.30 12.79
C PRO A 8 -19.69 11.72 11.39
N GLY A 9 -20.72 11.43 10.62
CA GLY A 9 -20.59 10.93 9.25
C GLY A 9 -20.01 11.96 8.27
N ALA A 10 -20.27 13.26 8.50
CA ALA A 10 -19.69 14.33 7.68
C ALA A 10 -18.18 14.47 7.93
N THR A 11 -17.75 14.32 9.18
CA THR A 11 -16.33 14.38 9.57
C THR A 11 -15.54 13.21 8.98
N GLU A 12 -16.08 12.00 9.01
CA GLU A 12 -15.43 10.80 8.44
C GLU A 12 -15.31 10.88 6.92
N THR A 13 -16.35 11.37 6.25
CA THR A 13 -16.32 11.58 4.79
C THR A 13 -15.26 12.63 4.41
N ALA A 14 -15.14 13.71 5.17
CA ALA A 14 -14.12 14.73 4.95
C ALA A 14 -12.69 14.16 5.17
N GLN A 15 -12.52 13.35 6.20
CA GLN A 15 -11.25 12.69 6.48
C GLN A 15 -10.85 11.73 5.37
N LEU A 16 -11.78 10.89 4.89
CA LEU A 16 -11.54 10.00 3.77
C LEU A 16 -11.16 10.77 2.49
N SER A 17 -11.87 11.85 2.18
CA SER A 17 -11.59 12.69 1.01
C SER A 17 -10.18 13.29 1.07
N ALA A 18 -9.74 13.72 2.25
CA ALA A 18 -8.39 14.24 2.45
C ALA A 18 -7.31 13.16 2.21
N VAL A 19 -7.54 11.93 2.69
CA VAL A 19 -6.61 10.81 2.44
C VAL A 19 -6.56 10.46 0.96
N VAL A 20 -7.70 10.38 0.28
CA VAL A 20 -7.77 10.12 -1.16
C VAL A 20 -6.97 11.17 -1.93
N ALA A 21 -7.13 12.46 -1.62
CA ALA A 21 -6.40 13.55 -2.29
C ALA A 21 -4.87 13.42 -2.09
N ARG A 22 -4.40 13.09 -0.87
CA ARG A 22 -2.96 12.91 -0.61
C ARG A 22 -2.39 11.72 -1.36
N VAL A 23 -3.09 10.59 -1.36
CA VAL A 23 -2.69 9.37 -2.08
C VAL A 23 -2.62 9.63 -3.58
N THR A 24 -3.61 10.34 -4.14
CA THR A 24 -3.62 10.78 -5.55
C THR A 24 -2.39 11.61 -5.88
N GLY A 25 -2.11 12.66 -5.09
CA GLY A 25 -0.95 13.51 -5.32
C GLY A 25 0.40 12.78 -5.22
N LEU A 26 0.52 11.79 -4.33
CA LEU A 26 1.72 10.95 -4.25
C LEU A 26 1.85 10.02 -5.46
N ALA A 27 0.75 9.42 -5.91
CA ALA A 27 0.72 8.58 -7.11
C ALA A 27 1.16 9.37 -8.35
N ASP A 28 0.64 10.59 -8.52
CA ASP A 28 1.03 11.50 -9.62
C ASP A 28 2.54 11.83 -9.58
N ARG A 29 3.08 12.17 -8.42
CA ARG A 29 4.52 12.46 -8.25
C ARG A 29 5.42 11.27 -8.58
N LEU A 30 4.96 10.07 -8.30
CA LEU A 30 5.68 8.82 -8.58
C LEU A 30 5.44 8.27 -9.99
N GLY A 31 4.43 8.79 -10.71
CA GLY A 31 3.99 8.25 -11.99
C GLY A 31 3.30 6.88 -11.87
N VAL A 32 2.70 6.58 -10.70
CA VAL A 32 1.96 5.35 -10.46
C VAL A 32 0.53 5.51 -10.96
N PRO A 33 0.01 4.58 -11.79
CA PRO A 33 -1.36 4.66 -12.29
C PRO A 33 -2.39 4.63 -11.14
N HIS A 34 -3.40 5.51 -11.20
CA HIS A 34 -4.48 5.54 -10.21
C HIS A 34 -5.23 4.22 -10.11
N SER A 35 -5.35 3.47 -11.22
CA SER A 35 -5.96 2.14 -11.24
C SER A 35 -5.20 1.10 -10.40
N GLU A 36 -3.90 1.28 -10.20
CA GLU A 36 -3.09 0.43 -9.34
C GLU A 36 -3.29 0.79 -7.86
N VAL A 37 -3.31 2.09 -7.56
CA VAL A 37 -3.43 2.62 -6.20
C VAL A 37 -4.83 2.41 -5.65
N PHE A 38 -5.85 2.65 -6.47
CA PHE A 38 -7.27 2.52 -6.12
C PHE A 38 -7.89 1.23 -6.68
N ASP A 39 -7.11 0.14 -6.74
CA ASP A 39 -7.66 -1.18 -7.09
C ASP A 39 -8.71 -1.60 -6.06
N VAL A 40 -9.97 -1.55 -6.49
CA VAL A 40 -11.14 -1.79 -5.63
C VAL A 40 -11.12 -3.20 -5.03
N ARG A 41 -10.65 -4.20 -5.79
CA ARG A 41 -10.56 -5.58 -5.32
C ARG A 41 -9.49 -5.72 -4.23
N ARG A 42 -8.32 -5.14 -4.46
CA ARG A 42 -7.21 -5.11 -3.49
C ARG A 42 -7.62 -4.37 -2.22
N LEU A 43 -8.25 -3.21 -2.35
CA LEU A 43 -8.75 -2.42 -1.23
C LEU A 43 -9.83 -3.18 -0.45
N SER A 44 -10.78 -3.85 -1.13
CA SER A 44 -11.81 -4.66 -0.47
C SER A 44 -11.21 -5.74 0.43
N VAL A 45 -10.20 -6.46 -0.07
CA VAL A 45 -9.50 -7.48 0.74
C VAL A 45 -8.73 -6.84 1.90
N ALA A 46 -8.18 -5.64 1.73
CA ALA A 46 -7.37 -4.95 2.73
C ALA A 46 -8.19 -4.34 3.86
N CYS A 47 -9.39 -3.84 3.60
CA CYS A 47 -10.25 -3.16 4.59
C CYS A 47 -11.52 -3.92 4.96
N GLY A 48 -11.87 -4.96 4.21
CA GLY A 48 -13.08 -5.75 4.46
C GLY A 48 -14.38 -5.13 3.91
N VAL A 49 -14.30 -3.98 3.26
CA VAL A 49 -15.46 -3.26 2.72
C VAL A 49 -15.87 -3.84 1.36
N PRO A 50 -17.16 -4.08 1.08
CA PRO A 50 -17.60 -4.60 -0.21
C PRO A 50 -17.26 -3.67 -1.38
N GLU A 51 -16.87 -4.24 -2.54
CA GLU A 51 -16.48 -3.46 -3.72
C GLU A 51 -17.50 -2.39 -4.17
N PRO A 52 -18.84 -2.63 -4.16
CA PRO A 52 -19.80 -1.59 -4.52
C PRO A 52 -19.78 -0.39 -3.56
N VAL A 53 -19.59 -0.65 -2.26
CA VAL A 53 -19.48 0.38 -1.22
C VAL A 53 -18.19 1.18 -1.41
N LEU A 54 -17.06 0.51 -1.67
CA LEU A 54 -15.78 1.17 -1.99
C LEU A 54 -15.88 2.11 -3.18
N LYS A 55 -16.53 1.67 -4.27
CA LYS A 55 -16.72 2.50 -5.45
C LYS A 55 -17.54 3.76 -5.14
N ALA A 56 -18.57 3.64 -4.31
CA ALA A 56 -19.37 4.78 -3.88
C ALA A 56 -18.53 5.74 -3.01
N LEU A 57 -17.82 5.23 -2.00
CA LEU A 57 -16.97 6.02 -1.12
C LEU A 57 -15.84 6.74 -1.87
N LEU A 58 -15.14 6.06 -2.77
CA LEU A 58 -14.09 6.65 -3.60
C LEU A 58 -14.61 7.72 -4.57
N SER A 59 -15.88 7.64 -4.95
CA SER A 59 -16.56 8.70 -5.74
C SER A 59 -17.14 9.83 -4.88
N GLY A 60 -16.87 9.86 -3.59
CA GLY A 60 -17.36 10.89 -2.66
C GLY A 60 -18.85 10.74 -2.28
N ARG A 61 -19.48 9.60 -2.58
CA ARG A 61 -20.87 9.34 -2.21
C ARG A 61 -20.91 8.65 -0.84
N PRO A 62 -21.77 9.09 0.08
CA PRO A 62 -21.93 8.41 1.37
C PRO A 62 -22.46 6.99 1.12
N ALA A 63 -21.79 6.01 1.69
CA ALA A 63 -22.15 4.60 1.60
C ALA A 63 -21.54 3.85 2.79
N GLY A 64 -22.15 2.74 3.16
CA GLY A 64 -21.67 1.87 4.22
C GLY A 64 -22.82 1.11 4.87
N GLU A 65 -22.45 0.08 5.62
CA GLU A 65 -23.39 -0.69 6.43
C GLU A 65 -23.41 -0.11 7.86
N PRO A 66 -24.51 0.50 8.32
CA PRO A 66 -24.57 1.13 9.63
C PRO A 66 -24.59 0.11 10.79
N ASP A 67 -25.12 -1.10 10.56
CA ASP A 67 -25.21 -2.10 11.62
C ASP A 67 -23.87 -2.84 11.81
N VAL A 68 -23.33 -2.74 13.03
CA VAL A 68 -22.06 -3.38 13.41
C VAL A 68 -22.08 -4.89 13.21
N GLN A 69 -23.22 -5.56 13.49
CA GLN A 69 -23.31 -7.00 13.32
C GLN A 69 -23.30 -7.38 11.83
N SER A 70 -23.97 -6.64 11.00
CA SER A 70 -23.97 -6.85 9.55
C SER A 70 -22.57 -6.64 8.98
N ARG A 71 -21.85 -5.58 9.38
CA ARG A 71 -20.43 -5.36 9.02
C ARG A 71 -19.54 -6.53 9.46
N PHE A 72 -19.68 -6.95 10.71
CA PHE A 72 -18.93 -8.09 11.23
C PHE A 72 -19.12 -9.34 10.38
N LEU A 73 -20.36 -9.71 10.06
CA LEU A 73 -20.67 -10.91 9.27
C LEU A 73 -20.13 -10.83 7.85
N GLN A 74 -20.29 -9.68 7.19
CA GLN A 74 -19.78 -9.45 5.84
C GLN A 74 -18.25 -9.61 5.80
N ARG A 75 -17.55 -9.00 6.76
CA ARG A 75 -16.09 -9.04 6.82
C ARG A 75 -15.55 -10.40 7.26
N LEU A 76 -16.21 -11.06 8.19
CA LEU A 76 -15.85 -12.43 8.58
C LEU A 76 -16.01 -13.39 7.40
N ASP A 77 -17.09 -13.28 6.63
CA ASP A 77 -17.29 -14.09 5.43
C ASP A 77 -16.23 -13.77 4.35
N LEU A 78 -15.86 -12.50 4.17
CA LEU A 78 -14.76 -12.11 3.28
C LEU A 78 -13.44 -12.76 3.72
N LEU A 79 -13.10 -12.68 5.02
CA LEU A 79 -11.88 -13.32 5.55
C LEU A 79 -11.88 -14.84 5.30
N ARG A 80 -12.99 -15.51 5.53
CA ARG A 80 -13.12 -16.96 5.29
C ARG A 80 -12.99 -17.33 3.81
N ARG A 81 -13.29 -16.43 2.89
CA ARG A 81 -13.15 -16.65 1.45
C ARG A 81 -11.75 -16.28 0.93
N THR A 82 -11.10 -15.29 1.51
CA THR A 82 -9.84 -14.73 0.99
C THR A 82 -8.61 -15.21 1.76
N ARG A 83 -8.73 -15.49 3.05
CA ARG A 83 -7.65 -16.02 3.89
C ARG A 83 -7.70 -17.55 3.87
N LEU A 84 -6.93 -18.12 2.94
CA LEU A 84 -6.88 -19.56 2.77
C LEU A 84 -5.68 -20.16 3.53
N LYS A 85 -5.76 -21.45 3.80
CA LYS A 85 -4.64 -22.25 4.32
C LYS A 85 -3.52 -22.35 3.27
N PRO A 86 -2.29 -22.73 3.68
CA PRO A 86 -1.18 -22.94 2.73
C PRO A 86 -1.50 -23.92 1.59
N ASN A 87 -2.43 -24.86 1.83
CA ASN A 87 -2.90 -25.82 0.82
C ASN A 87 -4.06 -25.29 -0.05
N GLY A 88 -4.37 -23.99 0.01
CA GLY A 88 -5.45 -23.34 -0.76
C GLY A 88 -6.87 -23.63 -0.28
N ARG A 89 -7.05 -24.39 0.79
CA ARG A 89 -8.39 -24.70 1.34
C ARG A 89 -8.84 -23.65 2.34
N LYS A 90 -10.17 -23.44 2.45
CA LYS A 90 -10.77 -22.60 3.49
C LYS A 90 -10.57 -23.23 4.87
N TYR A 91 -10.48 -22.39 5.90
CA TYR A 91 -10.51 -22.84 7.28
C TYR A 91 -11.90 -23.39 7.62
N THR A 92 -11.93 -24.54 8.26
CA THR A 92 -13.15 -25.13 8.82
C THR A 92 -13.58 -24.37 10.08
N GLN A 93 -14.84 -24.52 10.46
CA GLN A 93 -15.36 -23.94 11.71
C GLN A 93 -14.55 -24.40 12.93
N GLN A 94 -14.13 -25.67 12.96
CA GLN A 94 -13.32 -26.22 14.06
C GLN A 94 -11.95 -25.55 14.12
N GLU A 95 -11.27 -25.42 12.98
CA GLU A 95 -9.95 -24.77 12.92
C GLU A 95 -9.99 -23.29 13.32
N ILE A 96 -11.07 -22.58 12.97
CA ILE A 96 -11.30 -21.20 13.41
C ILE A 96 -11.53 -21.17 14.92
N ALA A 97 -12.34 -22.08 15.46
CA ALA A 97 -12.61 -22.18 16.88
C ALA A 97 -11.33 -22.44 17.69
N ASP A 98 -10.56 -23.45 17.29
CA ASP A 98 -9.31 -23.83 17.94
C ASP A 98 -8.28 -22.69 17.89
N GLY A 99 -8.12 -22.08 16.71
CA GLY A 99 -7.16 -20.99 16.51
C GLY A 99 -7.54 -19.67 17.17
N ALA A 100 -8.83 -19.41 17.37
CA ALA A 100 -9.35 -18.25 18.08
C ALA A 100 -9.63 -18.51 19.59
N GLY A 101 -9.34 -19.72 20.08
CA GLY A 101 -9.52 -20.06 21.50
C GLY A 101 -10.97 -20.06 21.98
N MET A 102 -11.91 -20.44 21.09
CA MET A 102 -13.34 -20.51 21.42
C MET A 102 -13.90 -21.91 21.14
N SER A 103 -15.09 -22.22 21.66
CA SER A 103 -15.74 -23.48 21.35
C SER A 103 -16.24 -23.49 19.89
N ARG A 104 -16.34 -24.69 19.30
CA ARG A 104 -16.91 -24.88 17.96
C ARG A 104 -18.33 -24.33 17.86
N GLN A 105 -19.15 -24.50 18.91
CA GLN A 105 -20.50 -23.94 18.95
C GLN A 105 -20.51 -22.42 18.92
N GLN A 106 -19.60 -21.76 19.68
CA GLN A 106 -19.45 -20.31 19.65
C GLN A 106 -19.03 -19.83 18.28
N ALA A 107 -18.01 -20.45 17.68
CA ALA A 107 -17.56 -20.10 16.32
C ALA A 107 -18.70 -20.26 15.30
N GLY A 108 -19.50 -21.34 15.39
CA GLY A 108 -20.64 -21.53 14.53
C GLY A 108 -21.71 -20.46 14.67
N ALA A 109 -22.08 -20.12 15.90
CA ALA A 109 -23.08 -19.10 16.18
C ALA A 109 -22.63 -17.70 15.68
N LEU A 110 -21.34 -17.37 15.80
CA LEU A 110 -20.77 -16.13 15.24
C LEU A 110 -20.77 -16.12 13.72
N ILE A 111 -20.37 -17.22 13.09
CA ILE A 111 -20.30 -17.36 11.62
C ILE A 111 -21.69 -17.28 10.99
N ASN A 112 -22.70 -17.86 11.64
CA ASN A 112 -24.07 -17.86 11.14
C ASN A 112 -24.85 -16.58 11.48
N GLY A 113 -24.32 -15.74 12.37
CA GLY A 113 -25.02 -14.53 12.83
C GLY A 113 -26.04 -14.79 13.96
N ASP A 114 -26.07 -16.01 14.50
CA ASP A 114 -26.98 -16.39 15.59
C ASP A 114 -26.60 -15.73 16.92
N ARG A 115 -25.37 -15.18 17.00
CA ARG A 115 -24.83 -14.51 18.19
C ARG A 115 -24.09 -13.26 17.82
N ARG A 116 -24.29 -12.18 18.60
CA ARG A 116 -23.48 -10.95 18.49
C ARG A 116 -22.05 -11.22 18.99
N PRO A 117 -21.03 -10.75 18.29
CA PRO A 117 -19.66 -10.85 18.74
C PRO A 117 -19.42 -9.97 19.98
N THR A 118 -18.60 -10.44 20.91
CA THR A 118 -18.00 -9.60 21.94
C THR A 118 -16.68 -9.04 21.44
N MET A 119 -16.08 -8.08 22.16
CA MET A 119 -14.77 -7.54 21.82
C MET A 119 -13.70 -8.63 21.80
N GLU A 120 -13.75 -9.57 22.77
CA GLU A 120 -12.82 -10.70 22.83
C GLU A 120 -12.96 -11.61 21.61
N HIS A 121 -14.18 -11.84 21.13
CA HIS A 121 -14.41 -12.62 19.91
C HIS A 121 -13.81 -11.92 18.68
N CYS A 122 -14.01 -10.61 18.57
CA CYS A 122 -13.44 -9.82 17.46
C CYS A 122 -11.91 -9.86 17.49
N ASP A 123 -11.31 -9.63 18.67
CA ASP A 123 -9.87 -9.64 18.84
C ASP A 123 -9.26 -11.03 18.54
N ALA A 124 -9.86 -12.10 19.05
CA ALA A 124 -9.41 -13.47 18.79
C ALA A 124 -9.47 -13.84 17.29
N LEU A 125 -10.57 -13.49 16.61
CA LEU A 125 -10.71 -13.73 15.17
C LEU A 125 -9.75 -12.87 14.34
N GLN A 126 -9.55 -11.60 14.71
CA GLN A 126 -8.59 -10.71 14.05
C GLN A 126 -7.16 -11.25 14.17
N ARG A 127 -6.76 -11.73 15.34
CA ARG A 127 -5.45 -12.39 15.52
C ARG A 127 -5.32 -13.66 14.69
N PHE A 128 -6.36 -14.50 14.70
CA PHE A 128 -6.37 -15.75 13.92
C PHE A 128 -6.17 -15.48 12.42
N PHE A 129 -6.93 -14.55 11.85
CA PHE A 129 -6.83 -14.18 10.43
C PHE A 129 -5.69 -13.23 10.11
N ARG A 130 -4.93 -12.78 11.11
CA ARG A 130 -3.80 -11.82 10.99
C ARG A 130 -4.22 -10.53 10.31
N VAL A 131 -5.31 -9.95 10.77
CA VAL A 131 -5.76 -8.62 10.36
C VAL A 131 -5.63 -7.63 11.51
N HIS A 132 -5.64 -6.33 11.20
CA HIS A 132 -5.47 -5.28 12.21
C HIS A 132 -6.66 -5.21 13.16
N ALA A 133 -6.45 -4.62 14.34
CA ALA A 133 -7.51 -4.31 15.29
C ALA A 133 -8.56 -3.40 14.61
N GLY A 134 -9.83 -3.64 14.90
CA GLY A 134 -10.96 -2.92 14.31
C GLY A 134 -11.40 -3.43 12.93
N PHE A 135 -10.64 -4.29 12.25
CA PHE A 135 -11.01 -4.81 10.92
C PHE A 135 -12.45 -5.31 10.83
N LEU A 136 -12.94 -6.00 11.85
CA LEU A 136 -14.29 -6.60 11.84
C LEU A 136 -15.41 -5.61 12.20
N THR A 137 -15.10 -4.48 12.83
CA THR A 137 -16.11 -3.60 13.46
C THR A 137 -16.06 -2.15 13.04
N ALA A 138 -14.91 -1.65 12.53
CA ALA A 138 -14.76 -0.28 12.09
C ALA A 138 -15.82 0.14 11.07
N GLU A 139 -16.17 1.40 10.98
CA GLU A 139 -17.05 1.92 9.94
C GLU A 139 -16.43 1.79 8.56
N ASP A 140 -17.24 1.69 7.50
CA ASP A 140 -16.71 1.42 6.16
C ASP A 140 -15.84 2.58 5.63
N PRO A 141 -16.19 3.87 5.85
CA PRO A 141 -15.30 4.98 5.50
C PRO A 141 -13.98 4.95 6.28
N GLU A 142 -14.03 4.67 7.59
CA GLU A 142 -12.86 4.56 8.46
C GLU A 142 -11.93 3.41 8.02
N ALA A 143 -12.50 2.23 7.75
CA ALA A 143 -11.77 1.06 7.30
C ALA A 143 -11.07 1.32 5.95
N LEU A 144 -11.73 2.02 5.02
CA LEU A 144 -11.14 2.46 3.76
C LEU A 144 -10.04 3.49 3.97
N ALA A 145 -10.28 4.51 4.81
CA ALA A 145 -9.27 5.52 5.14
C ALA A 145 -8.00 4.87 5.71
N GLY A 146 -8.14 3.94 6.64
CA GLY A 146 -7.03 3.19 7.21
C GLY A 146 -6.26 2.33 6.16
N ALA A 147 -6.94 1.74 5.19
CA ALA A 147 -6.29 1.03 4.09
C ALA A 147 -5.50 1.99 3.19
N LEU A 148 -6.09 3.13 2.84
CA LEU A 148 -5.44 4.16 2.03
C LEU A 148 -4.26 4.82 2.75
N GLN A 149 -4.31 5.00 4.07
CA GLN A 149 -3.18 5.50 4.86
C GLN A 149 -1.97 4.55 4.79
N ARG A 150 -2.19 3.24 4.80
CA ARG A 150 -1.10 2.27 4.58
C ARG A 150 -0.50 2.41 3.18
N THR A 151 -1.34 2.56 2.16
CA THR A 151 -0.88 2.85 0.79
C THR A 151 -0.12 4.18 0.71
N GLU A 152 -0.59 5.23 1.42
CA GLU A 152 0.09 6.53 1.53
C GLU A 152 1.51 6.35 2.09
N GLN A 153 1.67 5.57 3.17
CA GLN A 153 2.97 5.28 3.75
C GLN A 153 3.90 4.52 2.79
N GLU A 154 3.37 3.53 2.06
CA GLU A 154 4.14 2.80 1.02
C GLU A 154 4.62 3.73 -0.09
N LEU A 155 3.76 4.66 -0.56
CA LEU A 155 4.12 5.64 -1.58
C LEU A 155 5.15 6.66 -1.07
N LEU A 156 5.00 7.15 0.16
CA LEU A 156 5.98 8.03 0.80
C LEU A 156 7.35 7.37 0.93
N GLN A 157 7.38 6.09 1.31
CA GLN A 157 8.63 5.33 1.37
C GLN A 157 9.28 5.21 -0.01
N LYS A 158 8.50 4.85 -1.04
CA LYS A 158 9.01 4.80 -2.43
C LYS A 158 9.56 6.15 -2.90
N LEU A 159 8.90 7.26 -2.54
CA LEU A 159 9.35 8.61 -2.89
C LEU A 159 10.67 8.93 -2.21
N ALA A 160 10.78 8.65 -0.91
CA ALA A 160 12.02 8.87 -0.15
C ALA A 160 13.18 8.01 -0.67
N ASP A 161 12.91 6.76 -1.08
CA ASP A 161 13.92 5.88 -1.68
C ASP A 161 14.39 6.43 -3.02
N ARG A 162 13.47 6.92 -3.86
CA ARG A 162 13.80 7.56 -5.15
C ARG A 162 14.62 8.84 -4.96
N GLU A 163 14.26 9.68 -4.00
CA GLU A 163 14.99 10.91 -3.69
C GLU A 163 16.41 10.60 -3.17
N ARG A 164 16.56 9.57 -2.32
CA ARG A 164 17.88 9.11 -1.85
C ARG A 164 18.74 8.56 -2.99
N ALA A 165 18.15 7.77 -3.87
CA ALA A 165 18.85 7.25 -5.04
C ALA A 165 19.29 8.38 -5.99
N ALA A 166 18.41 9.37 -6.23
CA ALA A 166 18.74 10.53 -7.04
C ALA A 166 19.84 11.39 -6.40
N ALA A 167 19.81 11.58 -5.08
CA ALA A 167 20.85 12.30 -4.35
C ALA A 167 22.19 11.56 -4.40
N ALA A 168 22.19 10.24 -4.26
CA ALA A 168 23.39 9.41 -4.37
C ALA A 168 24.00 9.47 -5.78
N ALA A 169 23.16 9.41 -6.81
CA ALA A 169 23.58 9.58 -8.20
C ALA A 169 24.16 10.99 -8.45
N ALA A 170 23.52 12.04 -7.94
CA ALA A 170 24.01 13.42 -8.07
C ALA A 170 25.35 13.66 -7.32
N ASP A 171 25.69 12.82 -6.35
CA ASP A 171 26.95 12.87 -5.61
C ASP A 171 28.09 12.11 -6.31
N ASP A 172 27.77 11.32 -7.36
CA ASP A 172 28.75 10.62 -8.17
C ASP A 172 29.57 11.64 -9.01
N PRO A 173 30.89 11.72 -8.83
CA PRO A 173 31.75 12.64 -9.57
C PRO A 173 31.69 12.44 -11.09
N LEU A 174 31.45 11.19 -11.52
CA LEU A 174 31.36 10.85 -12.94
C LEU A 174 30.04 11.33 -13.54
N GLU A 175 28.94 11.20 -12.82
CA GLU A 175 27.61 11.63 -13.27
C GLU A 175 27.52 13.17 -13.31
N ARG A 176 28.15 13.87 -12.37
CA ARG A 176 28.34 15.34 -12.45
C ARG A 176 29.12 15.74 -13.70
N LEU A 177 30.21 15.07 -14.00
CA LEU A 177 31.00 15.34 -15.22
C LEU A 177 30.20 15.08 -16.49
N LEU A 178 29.35 14.04 -16.51
CA LEU A 178 28.48 13.74 -17.65
C LEU A 178 27.33 14.74 -17.80
N GLN A 179 26.76 15.24 -16.71
CA GLN A 179 25.71 16.25 -16.73
C GLN A 179 26.27 17.63 -17.11
N ASP A 180 27.40 18.05 -16.54
CA ASP A 180 27.97 19.37 -16.76
C ASP A 180 28.62 19.54 -18.16
N HIS A 181 29.16 18.47 -18.71
CA HIS A 181 29.97 18.55 -19.93
C HIS A 181 29.52 17.62 -21.05
N GLY A 182 28.64 16.67 -20.77
CA GLY A 182 28.22 15.63 -21.71
C GLY A 182 29.39 14.77 -22.21
N VAL A 183 29.11 13.64 -22.81
CA VAL A 183 30.11 12.72 -23.37
C VAL A 183 31.00 13.41 -24.39
N ARG A 184 30.44 14.36 -25.18
CA ARG A 184 31.21 15.18 -26.16
C ARG A 184 32.21 16.11 -25.49
N GLY A 185 31.88 16.72 -24.35
CA GLY A 185 32.79 17.61 -23.63
C GLY A 185 33.96 16.85 -22.99
N ILE A 186 33.72 15.62 -22.51
CA ILE A 186 34.78 14.75 -21.97
C ILE A 186 35.71 14.30 -23.12
N ALA A 187 35.14 13.85 -24.24
CA ALA A 187 35.92 13.46 -25.42
C ALA A 187 36.73 14.63 -25.99
N TRP A 188 36.18 15.86 -26.04
CA TRP A 188 36.88 17.05 -26.51
C TRP A 188 38.05 17.43 -25.58
N ARG A 189 37.89 17.36 -24.26
CA ARG A 189 38.96 17.59 -23.29
C ARG A 189 40.02 16.50 -23.32
N ALA A 190 39.62 15.25 -23.50
CA ALA A 190 40.56 14.15 -23.69
C ALA A 190 41.41 14.30 -24.96
N ALA A 191 40.81 14.83 -26.03
CA ALA A 191 41.53 15.13 -27.27
C ALA A 191 42.57 16.26 -27.16
N GLN A 192 42.46 17.10 -26.14
CA GLN A 192 43.42 18.21 -25.86
C GLN A 192 44.55 17.81 -24.89
N LEU A 193 44.60 16.58 -24.42
CA LEU A 193 45.70 16.13 -23.58
C LEU A 193 47.01 16.13 -24.37
N PRO A 194 48.12 16.60 -23.74
CA PRO A 194 49.35 16.89 -24.42
C PRO A 194 50.17 15.71 -24.92
N THR A 195 49.80 14.48 -24.52
CA THR A 195 50.50 13.25 -24.92
C THR A 195 49.55 12.16 -25.31
N ASP A 196 49.90 11.35 -26.33
CA ASP A 196 49.12 10.21 -26.79
C ASP A 196 48.93 9.19 -25.66
N GLN A 197 49.90 9.00 -24.77
CA GLN A 197 49.80 8.13 -23.60
C GLN A 197 48.64 8.51 -22.65
N HIS A 198 48.34 9.79 -22.50
CA HIS A 198 47.22 10.25 -21.66
C HIS A 198 45.87 10.04 -22.38
N ARG A 199 45.84 10.17 -23.70
CA ARG A 199 44.65 9.90 -24.52
C ARG A 199 44.28 8.41 -24.48
N ASP A 200 45.29 7.55 -24.64
CA ASP A 200 45.13 6.09 -24.59
C ASP A 200 44.59 5.63 -23.23
N LYS A 201 45.13 6.20 -22.14
CA LYS A 201 44.62 5.89 -20.79
C LYS A 201 43.17 6.32 -20.54
N VAL A 202 42.77 7.46 -21.10
CA VAL A 202 41.37 7.93 -20.98
C VAL A 202 40.45 7.06 -21.83
N ALA A 203 40.89 6.64 -23.04
CA ALA A 203 40.13 5.73 -23.89
C ALA A 203 39.96 4.35 -23.21
N GLU A 204 41.04 3.78 -22.67
CA GLU A 204 41.03 2.53 -21.94
C GLU A 204 40.09 2.57 -20.69
N TRP A 205 40.10 3.70 -19.98
CA TRP A 205 39.24 3.93 -18.84
C TRP A 205 37.76 4.07 -19.22
N LEU A 206 37.45 4.76 -20.33
CA LEU A 206 36.11 4.87 -20.88
C LEU A 206 35.58 3.51 -21.39
N ASP A 207 36.42 2.71 -22.02
CA ASP A 207 36.05 1.36 -22.46
C ASP A 207 35.76 0.43 -21.26
N MET A 208 36.54 0.52 -20.20
CA MET A 208 36.32 -0.24 -18.97
C MET A 208 35.00 0.13 -18.28
N LEU A 209 34.64 1.43 -18.28
CA LEU A 209 33.34 1.90 -17.78
C LEU A 209 32.17 1.39 -18.65
N LEU A 210 32.32 1.42 -19.97
CA LEU A 210 31.30 0.93 -20.89
C LEU A 210 31.09 -0.58 -20.77
N GLU A 211 32.15 -1.36 -20.49
CA GLU A 211 32.06 -2.80 -20.22
C GLU A 211 31.39 -3.08 -18.87
N SER A 212 31.67 -2.28 -17.84
CA SER A 212 31.04 -2.45 -16.51
C SER A 212 29.52 -2.21 -16.55
N VAL A 213 29.06 -1.28 -17.38
CA VAL A 213 27.63 -0.98 -17.57
C VAL A 213 26.92 -2.06 -18.40
N LYS A 214 27.67 -2.80 -19.27
CA LYS A 214 27.10 -3.86 -20.10
C LYS A 214 26.98 -5.21 -19.39
N ARG A 215 27.56 -5.41 -18.22
CA ARG A 215 27.34 -6.61 -17.40
C ARG A 215 26.27 -6.32 -16.36
N PRO A 216 25.00 -6.70 -16.57
CA PRO A 216 24.06 -6.79 -15.45
C PRO A 216 24.57 -7.89 -14.51
N GLU A 217 24.65 -7.57 -13.24
CA GLU A 217 24.98 -8.52 -12.18
C GLU A 217 24.06 -9.74 -12.29
N SER A 218 24.67 -10.92 -12.41
CA SER A 218 24.00 -12.22 -12.41
C SER A 218 23.68 -12.66 -11.00
#